data_e6e79f1838f7e35a4c14a2caa64621e9
#
_entry.id   e6e79f1838f7e35a4c14a2caa64621e9
#
_cell.length_a   1.000
_cell.length_b   1.000
_cell.length_c   1.000
_cell.angle_alpha   90.00
_cell.angle_beta   90.00
_cell.angle_gamma   90.00
#
_symmetry.space_group_name_H-M   'P 1'
#
loop_
_entity.id
_entity.type
_entity.pdbx_description
1 polymer ?
#
loop_
_entity_poly.entity_id
_entity_poly.type
_entity_poly.pdbx_seq_one_letter_code
_entity_poly.pdbx_strand_id
1 'polypeptide(L)'
;MLKSLRKLTLAHNLIENIENLDQLVGLNELDLSFNKIERIENLDALVNLEVLTLFHNKIRKLENMDTLENLLVFSIGDNLIEDFKEMSYMRRFRKLRSVSFKGNPCCDDPMTYQFLKSALTRVTYLDYKLVTEDEREVGRAVFRGLLRKLDEADEKSEKERVAREEYEARVKFYALSFVEYLSGPELIESMFEKDPDGSLLLKVGGELIGFYEQYKEQYVETMAGLVEFAQNAYNVRQNEIKLFKDLVDNALDESVERSKEVVAEFEEKKKPLVGQMNEIISKFTKKQATIEQLEPNIIDTGESFNDIIYDLWKNLMTIEMRLYERCEESRVQFAVNMTEMITKLLEVSRNAFGAWREHEGMWSMRQFEALSKLLGNKVMLGDAPPELFEVMMDRDLMMNLVAQSLDNHMRFIDAREDLLMTRANAWRDDLVQGTNDNEIKRNRDRVLEIYYFIDNQREEWADMQMSMTETVDPETAALLGDDF
;
A
#
# COMPACT_ATOMS: atom_id res chain seq x y z
N MET A 1 -6.22 19.76 1.91
CA MET A 1 -5.10 20.63 1.47
C MET A 1 -3.80 20.44 2.27
N LEU A 2 -3.83 20.05 3.54
CA LEU A 2 -2.61 19.95 4.37
C LEU A 2 -1.90 18.57 4.36
N LYS A 3 -2.43 17.57 3.67
CA LYS A 3 -1.87 16.19 3.64
C LYS A 3 -0.46 16.09 3.01
N SER A 4 -0.04 17.08 2.24
CA SER A 4 1.28 17.17 1.62
C SER A 4 2.31 17.94 2.44
N LEU A 5 1.92 18.43 3.64
CA LEU A 5 2.82 19.17 4.51
C LEU A 5 3.93 18.25 5.03
N ARG A 6 5.19 18.71 4.90
CA ARG A 6 6.40 17.97 5.34
C ARG A 6 7.01 18.56 6.59
N LYS A 7 6.84 19.84 6.82
CA LYS A 7 7.40 20.57 7.93
C LYS A 7 6.36 21.50 8.55
N LEU A 8 6.23 21.45 9.88
CA LEU A 8 5.33 22.31 10.65
C LEU A 8 6.09 22.89 11.85
N THR A 9 6.07 24.21 11.97
CA THR A 9 6.63 24.92 13.12
C THR A 9 5.52 25.66 13.85
N LEU A 10 5.31 25.29 15.10
CA LEU A 10 4.35 25.89 16.05
C LEU A 10 5.09 26.44 17.28
N ALA A 11 6.38 26.72 17.14
CA ALA A 11 7.22 27.26 18.21
C ALA A 11 6.77 28.65 18.65
N HIS A 12 7.12 29.03 19.90
CA HIS A 12 6.81 30.32 20.51
C HIS A 12 5.31 30.64 20.56
N ASN A 13 4.51 29.66 21.03
CA ASN A 13 3.09 29.79 21.24
C ASN A 13 2.72 29.49 22.71
N LEU A 14 1.43 29.36 23.02
CA LEU A 14 0.89 29.06 24.34
C LEU A 14 0.19 27.67 24.32
N ILE A 15 0.65 26.73 23.53
CA ILE A 15 0.03 25.41 23.36
C ILE A 15 0.24 24.61 24.66
N GLU A 16 -0.85 24.11 25.21
CA GLU A 16 -0.85 23.27 26.41
C GLU A 16 -1.06 21.79 26.05
N ASN A 17 -1.89 21.49 25.04
CA ASN A 17 -2.16 20.14 24.57
C ASN A 17 -1.78 20.00 23.10
N ILE A 18 -1.24 18.85 22.74
CA ILE A 18 -0.96 18.49 21.34
C ILE A 18 -2.25 17.92 20.77
N GLU A 19 -2.81 18.57 19.73
CA GLU A 19 -4.07 18.16 19.14
C GLU A 19 -4.18 18.52 17.64
N ASN A 20 -5.13 17.89 16.94
CA ASN A 20 -5.46 18.18 15.53
C ASN A 20 -4.31 17.92 14.53
N LEU A 21 -3.40 16.99 14.84
CA LEU A 21 -2.30 16.59 13.96
C LEU A 21 -2.56 15.29 13.16
N ASP A 22 -3.64 14.58 13.43
CA ASP A 22 -3.95 13.25 12.87
C ASP A 22 -4.00 13.20 11.34
N GLN A 23 -4.36 14.33 10.70
CA GLN A 23 -4.44 14.43 9.25
C GLN A 23 -3.09 14.66 8.56
N LEU A 24 -2.04 14.96 9.33
CA LEU A 24 -0.72 15.33 8.82
C LEU A 24 0.23 14.12 8.69
N VAL A 25 -0.28 13.00 8.21
CA VAL A 25 0.44 11.72 8.10
C VAL A 25 1.75 11.80 7.28
N GLY A 26 1.90 12.83 6.44
CA GLY A 26 3.11 13.06 5.64
C GLY A 26 4.18 13.92 6.30
N LEU A 27 3.99 14.33 7.58
CA LEU A 27 4.88 15.25 8.25
C LEU A 27 6.23 14.57 8.61
N ASN A 28 7.33 15.23 8.25
CA ASN A 28 8.69 14.80 8.58
C ASN A 28 9.30 15.60 9.72
N GLU A 29 8.97 16.88 9.84
CA GLU A 29 9.51 17.77 10.87
C GLU A 29 8.39 18.47 11.63
N LEU A 30 8.42 18.38 12.98
CA LEU A 30 7.48 19.05 13.88
C LEU A 30 8.27 19.80 14.96
N ASP A 31 8.09 21.12 15.01
CA ASP A 31 8.66 21.98 16.02
C ASP A 31 7.55 22.59 16.93
N LEU A 32 7.53 22.14 18.16
CA LEU A 32 6.63 22.58 19.24
C LEU A 32 7.39 23.27 20.37
N SER A 33 8.59 23.79 20.12
CA SER A 33 9.45 24.44 21.09
C SER A 33 8.80 25.70 21.66
N PHE A 34 9.19 26.09 22.88
CA PHE A 34 8.71 27.30 23.56
C PHE A 34 7.18 27.37 23.67
N ASN A 35 6.58 26.33 24.24
CA ASN A 35 5.17 26.23 24.52
C ASN A 35 4.93 25.89 26.01
N LYS A 36 3.73 25.45 26.35
CA LYS A 36 3.35 25.07 27.73
C LYS A 36 2.90 23.60 27.83
N ILE A 37 3.39 22.74 26.93
CA ILE A 37 3.00 21.35 26.83
C ILE A 37 3.47 20.59 28.08
N GLU A 38 2.54 19.90 28.74
CA GLU A 38 2.82 19.10 29.94
C GLU A 38 2.90 17.59 29.63
N ARG A 39 2.23 17.12 28.58
CA ARG A 39 2.20 15.70 28.16
C ARG A 39 2.43 15.55 26.68
N ILE A 40 3.14 14.49 26.32
CA ILE A 40 3.29 14.06 24.92
C ILE A 40 2.08 13.19 24.60
N GLU A 41 1.28 13.61 23.61
CA GLU A 41 0.06 12.91 23.22
C GLU A 41 -0.30 13.21 21.75
N ASN A 42 -1.18 12.38 21.15
CA ASN A 42 -1.75 12.61 19.81
C ASN A 42 -0.70 12.72 18.69
N LEU A 43 0.42 11.97 18.81
CA LEU A 43 1.46 11.88 17.76
C LEU A 43 1.38 10.57 16.97
N ASP A 44 0.44 9.68 17.29
CA ASP A 44 0.38 8.31 16.75
C ASP A 44 0.25 8.25 15.21
N ALA A 45 -0.42 9.24 14.62
CA ALA A 45 -0.61 9.31 13.17
C ALA A 45 0.64 9.77 12.40
N LEU A 46 1.65 10.35 13.09
CA LEU A 46 2.83 10.96 12.47
C LEU A 46 3.94 9.94 12.23
N VAL A 47 3.63 8.82 11.63
CA VAL A 47 4.57 7.68 11.42
C VAL A 47 5.80 8.02 10.58
N ASN A 48 5.76 9.10 9.80
CA ASN A 48 6.87 9.55 8.96
C ASN A 48 7.76 10.61 9.63
N LEU A 49 7.52 10.92 10.91
CA LEU A 49 8.23 11.99 11.59
C LEU A 49 9.69 11.61 11.84
N GLU A 50 10.60 12.46 11.36
CA GLU A 50 12.05 12.32 11.49
C GLU A 50 12.65 13.28 12.52
N VAL A 51 12.07 14.48 12.65
CA VAL A 51 12.52 15.51 13.57
C VAL A 51 11.38 15.97 14.46
N LEU A 52 11.53 15.81 15.77
CA LEU A 52 10.59 16.30 16.79
C LEU A 52 11.33 17.20 17.78
N THR A 53 10.85 18.44 17.92
CA THR A 53 11.40 19.40 18.86
C THR A 53 10.34 19.85 19.84
N LEU A 54 10.56 19.53 21.11
CA LEU A 54 9.72 19.87 22.28
C LEU A 54 10.52 20.70 23.32
N PHE A 55 11.58 21.37 22.84
CA PHE A 55 12.45 22.19 23.68
C PHE A 55 11.67 23.30 24.39
N HIS A 56 12.00 23.55 25.64
CA HIS A 56 11.41 24.59 26.50
C HIS A 56 9.88 24.46 26.61
N ASN A 57 9.45 23.38 27.26
CA ASN A 57 8.08 23.06 27.62
C ASN A 57 7.98 22.67 29.12
N LYS A 58 6.91 22.00 29.53
CA LYS A 58 6.68 21.57 30.92
C LYS A 58 6.56 20.05 31.07
N ILE A 59 7.16 19.29 30.13
CA ILE A 59 7.03 17.84 30.04
C ILE A 59 7.80 17.18 31.18
N ARG A 60 7.13 16.22 31.86
CA ARG A 60 7.71 15.49 33.00
C ARG A 60 8.05 14.04 32.65
N LYS A 61 7.42 13.48 31.61
CA LYS A 61 7.55 12.06 31.24
C LYS A 61 7.63 11.88 29.74
N LEU A 62 8.46 10.90 29.32
CA LEU A 62 8.55 10.48 27.93
C LEU A 62 7.57 9.33 27.70
N GLU A 63 6.51 9.58 26.93
CA GLU A 63 5.43 8.63 26.65
C GLU A 63 4.78 8.89 25.29
N ASN A 64 3.99 7.92 24.79
CA ASN A 64 3.10 8.09 23.61
C ASN A 64 3.83 8.48 22.32
N MET A 65 5.04 7.95 22.11
CA MET A 65 5.79 8.15 20.88
C MET A 65 6.15 6.82 20.17
N ASP A 66 5.46 5.73 20.55
CA ASP A 66 5.82 4.37 20.10
C ASP A 66 5.73 4.17 18.59
N THR A 67 4.88 4.92 17.92
CA THR A 67 4.66 4.89 16.46
C THR A 67 5.70 5.66 15.64
N LEU A 68 6.54 6.48 16.30
CA LEU A 68 7.53 7.35 15.63
C LEU A 68 8.82 6.59 15.27
N GLU A 69 8.70 5.48 14.56
CA GLU A 69 9.83 4.60 14.22
C GLU A 69 10.90 5.27 13.33
N ASN A 70 10.54 6.35 12.64
CA ASN A 70 11.42 7.08 11.73
C ASN A 70 12.21 8.21 12.41
N LEU A 71 12.05 8.41 13.72
CA LEU A 71 12.66 9.53 14.44
C LEU A 71 14.19 9.49 14.41
N LEU A 72 14.79 10.53 13.84
CA LEU A 72 16.25 10.74 13.70
C LEU A 72 16.80 11.73 14.72
N VAL A 73 16.04 12.81 14.96
CA VAL A 73 16.42 13.91 15.83
C VAL A 73 15.30 14.20 16.83
N PHE A 74 15.63 14.20 18.11
CA PHE A 74 14.70 14.52 19.17
C PHE A 74 15.27 15.55 20.13
N SER A 75 14.55 16.63 20.37
CA SER A 75 14.93 17.67 21.33
C SER A 75 13.87 17.83 22.39
N ILE A 76 14.24 17.57 23.65
CA ILE A 76 13.40 17.68 24.85
C ILE A 76 14.07 18.49 25.95
N GLY A 77 15.09 19.26 25.60
CA GLY A 77 15.81 20.13 26.54
C GLY A 77 14.89 21.18 27.18
N ASP A 78 15.30 21.74 28.33
CA ASP A 78 14.54 22.73 29.11
C ASP A 78 13.09 22.28 29.38
N ASN A 79 12.94 21.07 29.94
CA ASN A 79 11.68 20.52 30.41
C ASN A 79 11.78 20.15 31.91
N LEU A 80 10.85 19.37 32.45
CA LEU A 80 10.73 19.06 33.87
C LEU A 80 10.95 17.56 34.15
N ILE A 81 11.82 16.86 33.39
CA ILE A 81 12.10 15.45 33.59
C ILE A 81 13.03 15.29 34.79
N GLU A 82 12.59 14.59 35.85
CA GLU A 82 13.30 14.42 37.11
C GLU A 82 14.08 13.09 37.17
N ASP A 83 13.53 11.99 36.61
CA ASP A 83 14.19 10.68 36.64
C ASP A 83 14.93 10.41 35.32
N PHE A 84 16.24 10.24 35.40
CA PHE A 84 17.08 9.91 34.22
C PHE A 84 16.70 8.57 33.58
N LYS A 85 16.06 7.66 34.32
CA LYS A 85 15.61 6.37 33.77
C LYS A 85 14.51 6.54 32.72
N GLU A 86 13.67 7.58 32.85
CA GLU A 86 12.67 7.92 31.85
C GLU A 86 13.32 8.13 30.45
N MET A 87 14.55 8.64 30.43
CA MET A 87 15.27 8.85 29.17
C MET A 87 15.67 7.55 28.46
N SER A 88 15.66 6.41 29.17
CA SER A 88 15.85 5.10 28.55
C SER A 88 14.74 4.75 27.54
N TYR A 89 13.59 5.42 27.63
CA TYR A 89 12.53 5.35 26.63
C TYR A 89 13.03 5.59 25.19
N MET A 90 14.05 6.41 25.02
CA MET A 90 14.68 6.68 23.69
C MET A 90 15.37 5.47 23.06
N ARG A 91 15.64 4.40 23.81
CA ARG A 91 16.27 3.17 23.29
C ARG A 91 15.43 2.48 22.21
N ARG A 92 14.12 2.66 22.23
CA ARG A 92 13.17 2.07 21.27
C ARG A 92 13.30 2.64 19.85
N PHE A 93 13.81 3.88 19.72
CA PHE A 93 13.93 4.52 18.42
C PHE A 93 15.22 4.10 17.72
N ARG A 94 15.10 3.20 16.77
CA ARG A 94 16.26 2.58 16.08
C ARG A 94 17.03 3.52 15.18
N LYS A 95 16.34 4.50 14.60
CA LYS A 95 16.90 5.47 13.66
C LYS A 95 17.45 6.71 14.37
N LEU A 96 17.22 6.86 15.68
CA LEU A 96 17.60 8.03 16.44
C LEU A 96 19.11 8.22 16.46
N ARG A 97 19.57 9.40 16.04
CA ARG A 97 21.00 9.77 15.93
C ARG A 97 21.36 10.95 16.81
N SER A 98 20.45 11.87 17.03
CA SER A 98 20.70 13.08 17.81
C SER A 98 19.59 13.28 18.83
N VAL A 99 20.00 13.49 20.09
CA VAL A 99 19.06 13.80 21.19
C VAL A 99 19.59 14.94 22.03
N SER A 100 18.71 15.83 22.42
CA SER A 100 19.02 16.90 23.39
C SER A 100 18.12 16.81 24.62
N PHE A 101 18.72 16.69 25.81
CA PHE A 101 18.08 16.63 27.11
C PHE A 101 18.47 17.77 28.04
N LYS A 102 19.47 18.58 27.66
CA LYS A 102 20.03 19.63 28.49
C LYS A 102 18.95 20.55 29.07
N GLY A 103 19.08 20.94 30.34
CA GLY A 103 18.14 21.82 31.02
C GLY A 103 16.97 21.10 31.73
N ASN A 104 16.95 19.76 31.75
CA ASN A 104 16.04 19.01 32.60
C ASN A 104 16.67 18.79 34.00
N PRO A 105 15.84 18.74 35.07
CA PRO A 105 16.34 18.54 36.42
C PRO A 105 17.23 17.31 36.61
N CYS A 106 16.91 16.20 35.94
CA CYS A 106 17.74 14.99 35.98
C CYS A 106 19.14 15.17 35.39
N CYS A 107 19.39 16.19 34.57
CA CYS A 107 20.67 16.44 33.93
C CYS A 107 21.67 17.23 34.83
N ASP A 108 21.24 17.70 36.00
CA ASP A 108 22.09 18.37 36.99
C ASP A 108 23.05 17.38 37.63
N ASP A 109 22.73 16.07 37.66
CA ASP A 109 23.64 15.01 38.10
C ASP A 109 24.56 14.57 36.96
N PRO A 110 25.86 14.69 37.10
CA PRO A 110 26.84 14.21 36.10
C PRO A 110 26.70 12.72 35.77
N MET A 111 26.18 11.90 36.69
CA MET A 111 25.96 10.48 36.48
C MET A 111 24.89 10.22 35.40
N THR A 112 23.93 11.14 35.22
CA THR A 112 22.92 11.05 34.14
C THR A 112 23.56 11.01 32.79
N TYR A 113 24.55 11.86 32.51
CA TYR A 113 25.23 11.84 31.19
C TYR A 113 26.06 10.58 30.98
N GLN A 114 26.67 10.02 32.03
CA GLN A 114 27.36 8.73 31.90
C GLN A 114 26.39 7.59 31.58
N PHE A 115 25.22 7.59 32.23
CA PHE A 115 24.17 6.65 31.93
C PHE A 115 23.66 6.81 30.48
N LEU A 116 23.29 8.01 30.05
CA LEU A 116 22.74 8.27 28.73
C LEU A 116 23.70 7.86 27.61
N LYS A 117 24.98 8.21 27.74
CA LYS A 117 26.03 7.83 26.78
C LYS A 117 26.16 6.31 26.62
N SER A 118 26.02 5.57 27.71
CA SER A 118 26.11 4.12 27.72
C SER A 118 24.79 3.41 27.35
N ALA A 119 23.64 4.00 27.72
CA ALA A 119 22.32 3.43 27.47
C ALA A 119 21.85 3.67 26.02
N LEU A 120 22.11 4.85 25.45
CA LEU A 120 21.67 5.23 24.12
C LEU A 120 22.74 4.89 23.06
N THR A 121 22.97 3.62 22.85
CA THR A 121 24.07 3.11 21.99
C THR A 121 24.01 3.57 20.54
N ARG A 122 22.82 3.87 20.01
CA ARG A 122 22.58 4.29 18.62
C ARG A 122 22.67 5.79 18.41
N VAL A 123 22.62 6.58 19.51
CA VAL A 123 22.69 8.05 19.47
C VAL A 123 24.14 8.46 19.25
N THR A 124 24.40 9.21 18.20
CA THR A 124 25.72 9.72 17.84
C THR A 124 26.01 11.07 18.52
N TYR A 125 24.97 11.91 18.62
CA TYR A 125 25.06 13.24 19.21
C TYR A 125 24.15 13.37 20.43
N LEU A 126 24.75 13.69 21.58
CA LEU A 126 24.02 14.01 22.83
C LEU A 126 24.28 15.46 23.19
N ASP A 127 23.22 16.28 23.28
CA ASP A 127 23.33 17.73 23.51
C ASP A 127 24.32 18.41 22.58
N TYR A 128 24.23 18.10 21.29
CA TYR A 128 25.07 18.62 20.18
C TYR A 128 26.55 18.22 20.28
N LYS A 129 26.89 17.29 21.17
CA LYS A 129 28.26 16.76 21.31
C LYS A 129 28.34 15.33 20.80
N LEU A 130 29.40 15.03 20.06
CA LEU A 130 29.71 13.68 19.62
C LEU A 130 29.97 12.79 20.83
N VAL A 131 29.30 11.63 20.90
CA VAL A 131 29.54 10.63 21.96
C VAL A 131 30.62 9.66 21.49
N THR A 132 31.75 9.59 22.19
CA THR A 132 32.86 8.70 21.88
C THR A 132 32.67 7.32 22.50
N GLU A 133 33.33 6.30 21.99
CA GLU A 133 33.26 4.95 22.55
C GLU A 133 33.87 4.85 23.94
N ASP A 134 34.98 5.57 24.20
CA ASP A 134 35.62 5.62 25.52
C ASP A 134 34.61 6.14 26.59
N GLU A 135 33.83 7.16 26.26
CA GLU A 135 32.81 7.69 27.17
C GLU A 135 31.70 6.68 27.45
N ARG A 136 31.33 5.85 26.45
CA ARG A 136 30.37 4.77 26.61
C ARG A 136 30.86 3.67 27.52
N GLU A 137 32.15 3.29 27.40
CA GLU A 137 32.76 2.25 28.22
C GLU A 137 32.78 2.63 29.69
N VAL A 138 33.10 3.87 30.03
CA VAL A 138 33.04 4.37 31.40
C VAL A 138 31.65 4.20 31.99
N GLY A 139 30.60 4.58 31.24
CA GLY A 139 29.22 4.43 31.71
C GLY A 139 28.78 2.96 31.79
N ARG A 140 29.22 2.08 30.86
CA ARG A 140 28.96 0.63 30.93
C ARG A 140 29.52 -0.02 32.18
N ALA A 141 30.68 0.39 32.59
CA ALA A 141 31.29 -0.13 33.80
C ALA A 141 30.46 0.22 35.07
N VAL A 142 29.98 1.46 35.15
CA VAL A 142 29.19 1.96 36.29
C VAL A 142 27.80 1.39 36.32
N PHE A 143 27.10 1.35 35.18
CA PHE A 143 25.66 1.00 35.09
C PHE A 143 25.43 -0.44 34.59
N ARG A 144 26.42 -1.32 34.64
CA ARG A 144 26.37 -2.68 34.09
C ARG A 144 25.12 -3.47 34.46
N GLY A 145 24.67 -3.40 35.72
CA GLY A 145 23.47 -4.15 36.18
C GLY A 145 22.17 -3.58 35.63
N LEU A 146 22.07 -2.26 35.48
CA LEU A 146 20.89 -1.59 34.94
C LEU A 146 20.82 -1.78 33.41
N LEU A 147 21.95 -1.60 32.73
CA LEU A 147 22.03 -1.76 31.28
C LEU A 147 21.67 -3.19 30.86
N ARG A 148 22.16 -4.20 31.56
CA ARG A 148 21.78 -5.59 31.31
C ARG A 148 20.28 -5.82 31.37
N LYS A 149 19.58 -5.26 32.37
CA LYS A 149 18.12 -5.39 32.46
C LYS A 149 17.40 -4.68 31.30
N LEU A 150 17.92 -3.53 30.87
CA LEU A 150 17.39 -2.81 29.73
C LEU A 150 17.63 -3.58 28.42
N ASP A 151 18.81 -4.17 28.25
CA ASP A 151 19.14 -4.99 27.07
C ASP A 151 18.26 -6.25 27.01
N GLU A 152 18.04 -6.95 28.13
CA GLU A 152 17.14 -8.09 28.22
C GLU A 152 15.67 -7.70 27.87
N ALA A 153 15.23 -6.53 28.32
CA ALA A 153 13.89 -5.99 27.98
C ALA A 153 13.79 -5.62 26.50
N ASP A 154 14.81 -4.97 25.93
CA ASP A 154 14.84 -4.61 24.51
C ASP A 154 14.86 -5.86 23.62
N GLU A 155 15.67 -6.89 23.98
CA GLU A 155 15.71 -8.14 23.25
C GLU A 155 14.34 -8.86 23.25
N LYS A 156 13.65 -8.85 24.39
CA LYS A 156 12.31 -9.44 24.50
C LYS A 156 11.31 -8.68 23.62
N SER A 157 11.27 -7.36 23.75
CA SER A 157 10.39 -6.50 22.95
C SER A 157 10.66 -6.66 21.45
N GLU A 158 11.92 -6.79 21.06
CA GLU A 158 12.33 -7.02 19.69
C GLU A 158 11.84 -8.36 19.14
N LYS A 159 11.99 -9.43 19.91
CA LYS A 159 11.48 -10.76 19.52
C LYS A 159 9.98 -10.74 19.35
N GLU A 160 9.26 -10.08 20.27
CA GLU A 160 7.80 -9.95 20.19
C GLU A 160 7.38 -9.11 18.97
N ARG A 161 8.12 -8.04 18.65
CA ARG A 161 7.87 -7.22 17.46
C ARG A 161 8.08 -8.01 16.17
N VAL A 162 9.24 -8.69 16.04
CA VAL A 162 9.55 -9.51 14.87
C VAL A 162 8.50 -10.61 14.67
N ALA A 163 8.15 -11.32 15.77
CA ALA A 163 7.13 -12.36 15.71
C ALA A 163 5.75 -11.82 15.27
N ARG A 164 5.40 -10.61 15.73
CA ARG A 164 4.16 -9.93 15.29
C ARG A 164 4.21 -9.56 13.81
N GLU A 165 5.31 -8.95 13.36
CA GLU A 165 5.49 -8.58 11.95
C GLU A 165 5.47 -9.81 11.03
N GLU A 166 6.13 -10.90 11.43
CA GLU A 166 6.08 -12.17 10.69
C GLU A 166 4.67 -12.76 10.66
N TYR A 167 3.94 -12.67 11.77
CA TYR A 167 2.54 -13.09 11.82
C TYR A 167 1.65 -12.25 10.90
N GLU A 168 1.76 -10.93 10.97
CA GLU A 168 0.99 -10.01 10.12
C GLU A 168 1.33 -10.20 8.63
N ALA A 169 2.62 -10.37 8.31
CA ALA A 169 3.07 -10.65 6.94
C ALA A 169 2.49 -11.99 6.44
N ARG A 170 2.47 -13.03 7.29
CA ARG A 170 1.88 -14.32 6.96
C ARG A 170 0.38 -14.24 6.75
N VAL A 171 -0.34 -13.56 7.64
CA VAL A 171 -1.79 -13.33 7.48
C VAL A 171 -2.09 -12.60 6.19
N LYS A 172 -1.34 -11.55 5.89
CA LYS A 172 -1.46 -10.80 4.63
C LYS A 172 -1.18 -11.69 3.41
N PHE A 173 -0.15 -12.53 3.47
CA PHE A 173 0.19 -13.44 2.39
C PHE A 173 -0.91 -14.48 2.13
N TYR A 174 -1.51 -15.04 3.19
CA TYR A 174 -2.66 -15.93 3.07
C TYR A 174 -3.88 -15.23 2.48
N ALA A 175 -4.14 -13.99 2.88
CA ALA A 175 -5.22 -13.17 2.33
C ALA A 175 -5.06 -12.92 0.82
N LEU A 176 -3.86 -12.58 0.39
CA LEU A 176 -3.52 -12.36 -1.01
C LEU A 176 -3.51 -13.65 -1.84
N SER A 177 -3.36 -14.80 -1.18
CA SER A 177 -3.44 -16.13 -1.79
C SER A 177 -4.85 -16.72 -1.74
N PHE A 178 -5.83 -16.05 -1.14
CA PHE A 178 -7.24 -16.46 -0.94
C PHE A 178 -7.45 -17.64 0.01
N VAL A 179 -6.47 -17.97 0.85
CA VAL A 179 -6.48 -19.16 1.73
C VAL A 179 -6.40 -18.79 3.22
N GLU A 180 -6.98 -17.67 3.62
CA GLU A 180 -7.03 -17.26 5.01
C GLU A 180 -7.76 -18.30 5.86
N TYR A 181 -7.18 -18.58 7.01
CA TYR A 181 -7.71 -19.53 8.00
C TYR A 181 -7.77 -21.00 7.55
N LEU A 182 -7.30 -21.35 6.33
CA LEU A 182 -7.27 -22.75 5.88
C LEU A 182 -6.04 -23.51 6.36
N SER A 183 -5.02 -22.82 6.87
CA SER A 183 -3.81 -23.47 7.41
C SER A 183 -3.97 -23.74 8.89
N GLY A 184 -4.04 -25.00 9.29
CA GLY A 184 -4.15 -25.39 10.70
C GLY A 184 -5.57 -25.80 11.09
N PRO A 185 -5.78 -26.25 12.35
CA PRO A 185 -7.05 -26.80 12.83
C PRO A 185 -8.08 -25.72 13.23
N GLU A 186 -7.68 -24.43 13.31
CA GLU A 186 -8.49 -23.37 13.92
C GLU A 186 -9.86 -23.20 13.22
N LEU A 187 -9.91 -23.46 11.92
CA LEU A 187 -11.17 -23.34 11.18
C LEU A 187 -12.16 -24.44 11.55
N ILE A 188 -11.70 -25.68 11.68
CA ILE A 188 -12.54 -26.78 12.19
C ILE A 188 -12.99 -26.50 13.63
N GLU A 189 -12.08 -26.08 14.49
CA GLU A 189 -12.40 -25.75 15.88
C GLU A 189 -13.48 -24.66 15.94
N SER A 190 -13.35 -23.61 15.15
CA SER A 190 -14.36 -22.56 15.03
C SER A 190 -15.70 -23.06 14.44
N MET A 191 -15.68 -24.08 13.59
CA MET A 191 -16.90 -24.71 13.06
C MET A 191 -17.66 -25.43 14.18
N PHE A 192 -16.96 -26.22 15.00
CA PHE A 192 -17.58 -26.89 16.15
C PHE A 192 -18.01 -25.94 17.27
N GLU A 193 -17.26 -24.84 17.51
CA GLU A 193 -17.67 -23.80 18.48
C GLU A 193 -19.01 -23.16 18.09
N LYS A 194 -19.29 -23.05 16.80
CA LYS A 194 -20.55 -22.49 16.27
C LYS A 194 -21.66 -23.52 16.12
N ASP A 195 -21.36 -24.78 16.35
CA ASP A 195 -22.33 -25.87 16.34
C ASP A 195 -22.56 -26.40 17.77
N PRO A 196 -23.61 -25.90 18.48
CA PRO A 196 -23.90 -26.34 19.85
C PRO A 196 -24.26 -27.80 19.93
N ASP A 197 -24.86 -28.38 18.90
CA ASP A 197 -25.28 -29.79 18.87
C ASP A 197 -24.05 -30.70 18.74
N GLY A 198 -23.15 -30.42 17.78
CA GLY A 198 -21.89 -31.14 17.63
C GLY A 198 -20.99 -31.00 18.84
N SER A 199 -20.89 -29.83 19.43
CA SER A 199 -20.15 -29.56 20.67
C SER A 199 -20.72 -30.35 21.87
N LEU A 200 -22.06 -30.48 21.94
CA LEU A 200 -22.71 -31.30 22.99
C LEU A 200 -22.38 -32.78 22.82
N LEU A 201 -22.48 -33.29 21.60
CA LEU A 201 -22.20 -34.70 21.30
C LEU A 201 -20.74 -35.09 21.57
N LEU A 202 -19.77 -34.19 21.37
CA LEU A 202 -18.36 -34.40 21.68
C LEU A 202 -18.10 -34.59 23.18
N LYS A 203 -18.95 -34.04 24.05
CA LYS A 203 -18.85 -34.22 25.52
C LYS A 203 -19.07 -35.66 26.00
N VAL A 204 -19.56 -36.56 25.15
CA VAL A 204 -19.62 -38.01 25.43
C VAL A 204 -18.23 -38.58 25.71
N GLY A 205 -17.20 -38.03 25.06
CA GLY A 205 -15.82 -38.49 25.28
C GLY A 205 -15.50 -39.85 24.64
N GLY A 206 -14.55 -40.58 25.23
CA GLY A 206 -14.19 -41.93 24.81
C GLY A 206 -13.60 -41.98 23.38
N GLU A 207 -14.10 -42.94 22.57
CA GLU A 207 -13.63 -43.12 21.17
C GLU A 207 -13.86 -41.91 20.27
N LEU A 208 -14.88 -41.09 20.58
CA LEU A 208 -15.21 -39.89 19.77
C LEU A 208 -14.08 -38.86 19.72
N ILE A 209 -13.37 -38.68 20.82
CA ILE A 209 -12.24 -37.74 20.86
C ILE A 209 -11.15 -38.17 19.88
N GLY A 210 -10.85 -39.46 19.84
CA GLY A 210 -9.87 -40.01 18.91
C GLY A 210 -10.29 -39.83 17.43
N PHE A 211 -11.57 -40.05 17.14
CA PHE A 211 -12.09 -39.84 15.80
C PHE A 211 -12.10 -38.34 15.40
N TYR A 212 -12.38 -37.45 16.34
CA TYR A 212 -12.32 -36.01 16.12
C TYR A 212 -10.89 -35.53 15.82
N GLU A 213 -9.89 -36.01 16.57
CA GLU A 213 -8.49 -35.69 16.27
C GLU A 213 -8.07 -36.23 14.90
N GLN A 214 -8.45 -37.44 14.51
CA GLN A 214 -8.20 -37.96 13.16
C GLN A 214 -8.87 -37.12 12.09
N TYR A 215 -10.09 -36.65 12.31
CA TYR A 215 -10.78 -35.75 11.38
C TYR A 215 -10.04 -34.42 11.22
N LYS A 216 -9.56 -33.83 12.32
CA LYS A 216 -8.74 -32.61 12.27
C LYS A 216 -7.45 -32.82 11.47
N GLU A 217 -6.75 -33.93 11.70
CA GLU A 217 -5.53 -34.28 10.98
C GLU A 217 -5.79 -34.42 9.47
N GLN A 218 -6.85 -35.12 9.06
CA GLN A 218 -7.24 -35.30 7.67
C GLN A 218 -7.58 -33.95 7.00
N TYR A 219 -8.27 -33.08 7.72
CA TYR A 219 -8.54 -31.70 7.23
C TYR A 219 -7.25 -30.92 7.01
N VAL A 220 -6.35 -30.90 8.01
CA VAL A 220 -5.09 -30.16 7.93
C VAL A 220 -4.25 -30.66 6.76
N GLU A 221 -4.16 -31.98 6.55
CA GLU A 221 -3.43 -32.59 5.42
C GLU A 221 -4.05 -32.19 4.07
N THR A 222 -5.37 -32.26 3.96
CA THR A 222 -6.10 -31.89 2.73
C THR A 222 -5.93 -30.39 2.39
N MET A 223 -6.06 -29.53 3.39
CA MET A 223 -5.93 -28.07 3.19
C MET A 223 -4.50 -27.63 2.99
N ALA A 224 -3.50 -28.34 3.54
CA ALA A 224 -2.09 -28.02 3.33
C ALA A 224 -1.73 -27.99 1.84
N GLY A 225 -2.21 -28.97 1.06
CA GLY A 225 -2.00 -29.00 -0.39
C GLY A 225 -2.63 -27.82 -1.12
N LEU A 226 -3.85 -27.41 -0.73
CA LEU A 226 -4.50 -26.21 -1.28
C LEU A 226 -3.72 -24.94 -0.93
N VAL A 227 -3.31 -24.80 0.33
CA VAL A 227 -2.56 -23.61 0.81
C VAL A 227 -1.23 -23.49 0.07
N GLU A 228 -0.47 -24.55 -0.05
CA GLU A 228 0.80 -24.55 -0.81
C GLU A 228 0.58 -24.19 -2.28
N PHE A 229 -0.40 -24.80 -2.94
CA PHE A 229 -0.74 -24.47 -4.33
C PHE A 229 -1.12 -23.00 -4.49
N ALA A 230 -1.98 -22.46 -3.62
CA ALA A 230 -2.46 -21.09 -3.68
C ALA A 230 -1.34 -20.07 -3.46
N GLN A 231 -0.39 -20.35 -2.56
CA GLN A 231 0.79 -19.52 -2.33
C GLN A 231 1.72 -19.50 -3.55
N ASN A 232 1.96 -20.66 -4.15
CA ASN A 232 2.73 -20.75 -5.39
C ASN A 232 2.04 -20.03 -6.54
N ALA A 233 0.72 -20.20 -6.69
CA ALA A 233 -0.09 -19.51 -7.68
C ALA A 233 -0.08 -17.98 -7.47
N TYR A 234 -0.05 -17.49 -6.22
CA TYR A 234 0.13 -16.07 -5.93
C TYR A 234 1.45 -15.55 -6.48
N ASN A 235 2.57 -16.23 -6.23
CA ASN A 235 3.87 -15.82 -6.74
C ASN A 235 3.92 -15.78 -8.27
N VAL A 236 3.31 -16.77 -8.93
CA VAL A 236 3.20 -16.81 -10.39
C VAL A 236 2.38 -15.63 -10.91
N ARG A 237 1.23 -15.31 -10.28
CA ARG A 237 0.42 -14.14 -10.63
C ARG A 237 1.18 -12.83 -10.47
N GLN A 238 1.97 -12.68 -9.39
CA GLN A 238 2.78 -11.46 -9.18
C GLN A 238 3.85 -11.29 -10.26
N ASN A 239 4.49 -12.37 -10.68
CA ASN A 239 5.45 -12.35 -11.77
C ASN A 239 4.79 -11.95 -13.11
N GLU A 240 3.61 -12.48 -13.40
CA GLU A 240 2.86 -12.12 -14.61
C GLU A 240 2.43 -10.64 -14.61
N ILE A 241 1.96 -10.12 -13.47
CA ILE A 241 1.65 -8.70 -13.32
C ILE A 241 2.88 -7.83 -13.56
N LYS A 242 4.05 -8.26 -13.08
CA LYS A 242 5.30 -7.54 -13.29
C LYS A 242 5.69 -7.56 -14.76
N LEU A 243 5.66 -8.73 -15.40
CA LEU A 243 5.97 -8.87 -16.83
C LEU A 243 5.06 -8.01 -17.71
N PHE A 244 3.76 -8.00 -17.42
CA PHE A 244 2.81 -7.13 -18.11
C PHE A 244 3.17 -5.65 -17.97
N LYS A 245 3.46 -5.18 -16.74
CA LYS A 245 3.89 -3.80 -16.50
C LYS A 245 5.16 -3.46 -17.26
N ASP A 246 6.19 -4.31 -17.17
CA ASP A 246 7.47 -4.09 -17.85
C ASP A 246 7.28 -4.01 -19.39
N LEU A 247 6.37 -4.81 -19.96
CA LEU A 247 6.04 -4.74 -21.39
C LEU A 247 5.36 -3.43 -21.79
N VAL A 248 4.40 -2.97 -20.98
CA VAL A 248 3.69 -1.70 -21.23
C VAL A 248 4.65 -0.52 -21.06
N ASP A 249 5.44 -0.49 -19.99
CA ASP A 249 6.39 0.60 -19.70
C ASP A 249 7.45 0.70 -20.84
N ASN A 250 8.00 -0.42 -21.30
CA ASN A 250 8.91 -0.44 -22.45
C ASN A 250 8.26 0.09 -23.75
N ALA A 251 7.00 -0.28 -24.01
CA ALA A 251 6.28 0.20 -25.18
C ALA A 251 6.02 1.73 -25.11
N LEU A 252 5.73 2.23 -23.90
CA LEU A 252 5.58 3.67 -23.63
C LEU A 252 6.89 4.43 -23.89
N ASP A 253 8.00 3.94 -23.34
CA ASP A 253 9.32 4.55 -23.50
C ASP A 253 9.73 4.62 -24.99
N GLU A 254 9.55 3.52 -25.73
CA GLU A 254 9.78 3.49 -27.19
C GLU A 254 8.91 4.52 -27.95
N SER A 255 7.65 4.66 -27.56
CA SER A 255 6.72 5.63 -28.16
C SER A 255 7.13 7.07 -27.87
N VAL A 256 7.58 7.36 -26.65
CA VAL A 256 8.08 8.68 -26.26
C VAL A 256 9.30 9.07 -27.07
N GLU A 257 10.29 8.16 -27.22
CA GLU A 257 11.50 8.46 -28.00
C GLU A 257 11.18 8.71 -29.48
N ARG A 258 10.33 7.89 -30.09
CA ARG A 258 9.89 8.13 -31.49
C ARG A 258 9.12 9.44 -31.62
N SER A 259 8.29 9.81 -30.64
CA SER A 259 7.58 11.08 -30.67
C SER A 259 8.55 12.27 -30.60
N LYS A 260 9.61 12.17 -29.80
CA LYS A 260 10.67 13.20 -29.75
C LYS A 260 11.39 13.35 -31.08
N GLU A 261 11.70 12.25 -31.77
CA GLU A 261 12.32 12.28 -33.09
C GLU A 261 11.43 13.01 -34.11
N VAL A 262 10.13 12.69 -34.15
CA VAL A 262 9.15 13.32 -35.04
C VAL A 262 9.00 14.81 -34.76
N VAL A 263 8.96 15.20 -33.48
CA VAL A 263 8.90 16.61 -33.10
C VAL A 263 10.19 17.35 -33.50
N ALA A 264 11.37 16.74 -33.31
CA ALA A 264 12.64 17.32 -33.72
C ALA A 264 12.71 17.54 -35.25
N GLU A 265 12.24 16.55 -36.04
CA GLU A 265 12.14 16.70 -37.51
C GLU A 265 11.21 17.86 -37.89
N PHE A 266 10.07 17.99 -37.22
CA PHE A 266 9.16 19.11 -37.45
C PHE A 266 9.83 20.48 -37.15
N GLU A 267 10.50 20.58 -35.99
CA GLU A 267 11.21 21.81 -35.62
C GLU A 267 12.29 22.20 -36.64
N GLU A 268 13.02 21.25 -37.19
CA GLU A 268 14.01 21.50 -38.26
C GLU A 268 13.35 21.99 -39.55
N LYS A 269 12.17 21.46 -39.93
CA LYS A 269 11.40 21.89 -41.10
C LYS A 269 10.71 23.24 -40.86
N LYS A 270 10.30 23.56 -39.63
CA LYS A 270 9.67 24.82 -39.23
C LYS A 270 10.65 26.00 -39.29
N LYS A 271 11.91 25.82 -38.87
CA LYS A 271 12.94 26.88 -38.84
C LYS A 271 13.07 27.69 -40.11
N PRO A 272 13.24 27.12 -41.31
CA PRO A 272 13.35 27.92 -42.55
C PRO A 272 12.07 28.68 -42.89
N LEU A 273 10.88 28.12 -42.60
CA LEU A 273 9.59 28.79 -42.84
C LEU A 273 9.42 30.00 -41.91
N VAL A 274 9.78 29.88 -40.64
CA VAL A 274 9.81 30.99 -39.70
C VAL A 274 10.80 32.07 -40.16
N GLY A 275 11.97 31.69 -40.70
CA GLY A 275 12.93 32.61 -41.29
C GLY A 275 12.35 33.37 -42.47
N GLN A 276 11.68 32.69 -43.39
CA GLN A 276 11.00 33.29 -44.54
C GLN A 276 9.89 34.27 -44.11
N MET A 277 9.05 33.85 -43.15
CA MET A 277 7.97 34.69 -42.62
C MET A 277 8.53 35.94 -41.94
N ASN A 278 9.59 35.84 -41.16
CA ASN A 278 10.24 36.98 -40.51
C ASN A 278 10.87 37.95 -41.57
N GLU A 279 11.39 37.44 -42.67
CA GLU A 279 11.87 38.29 -43.78
C GLU A 279 10.73 39.01 -44.46
N ILE A 280 9.58 38.37 -44.70
CA ILE A 280 8.35 38.96 -45.23
C ILE A 280 7.88 40.08 -44.29
N ILE A 281 7.75 39.82 -42.99
CA ILE A 281 7.37 40.79 -41.94
C ILE A 281 8.34 41.99 -41.96
N SER A 282 9.65 41.76 -42.05
CA SER A 282 10.67 42.81 -42.08
C SER A 282 10.55 43.68 -43.32
N LYS A 283 10.30 43.11 -44.52
CA LYS A 283 10.10 43.88 -45.76
C LYS A 283 8.85 44.78 -45.69
N PHE A 284 7.78 44.23 -45.10
CA PHE A 284 6.53 44.99 -44.89
C PHE A 284 6.73 46.11 -43.88
N THR A 285 7.28 45.85 -42.71
CA THR A 285 7.50 46.83 -41.63
C THR A 285 8.43 47.98 -42.09
N LYS A 286 9.43 47.68 -42.92
CA LYS A 286 10.34 48.65 -43.48
C LYS A 286 9.76 49.42 -44.72
N LYS A 287 8.49 49.19 -45.10
CA LYS A 287 7.82 49.76 -46.29
C LYS A 287 8.57 49.46 -47.58
N GLN A 288 9.25 48.34 -47.70
CA GLN A 288 10.01 47.96 -48.91
C GLN A 288 9.15 47.22 -49.94
N ALA A 289 7.99 46.63 -49.48
CA ALA A 289 7.02 46.00 -50.36
C ALA A 289 5.59 46.20 -49.82
N THR A 290 4.60 46.21 -50.74
CA THR A 290 3.17 46.24 -50.34
C THR A 290 2.65 44.88 -50.05
N ILE A 291 1.50 44.78 -49.33
CA ILE A 291 0.84 43.50 -49.01
C ILE A 291 0.58 42.69 -50.29
N GLU A 292 0.01 43.30 -51.32
CA GLU A 292 -0.29 42.66 -52.62
C GLU A 292 0.95 42.02 -53.27
N GLN A 293 2.14 42.60 -53.05
CA GLN A 293 3.40 42.05 -53.57
C GLN A 293 3.95 40.88 -52.73
N LEU A 294 3.58 40.81 -51.44
CA LEU A 294 4.02 39.78 -50.49
C LEU A 294 3.02 38.64 -50.36
N GLU A 295 1.76 38.84 -50.69
CA GLU A 295 0.65 37.88 -50.57
C GLU A 295 0.97 36.52 -51.16
N PRO A 296 1.53 36.36 -52.39
CA PRO A 296 1.87 35.02 -52.92
C PRO A 296 2.89 34.28 -52.05
N ASN A 297 3.85 35.02 -51.46
CA ASN A 297 4.86 34.39 -50.57
C ASN A 297 4.28 34.03 -49.22
N ILE A 298 3.31 34.81 -48.70
CA ILE A 298 2.60 34.53 -47.46
C ILE A 298 1.78 33.24 -47.62
N ILE A 299 1.03 33.13 -48.73
CA ILE A 299 0.22 31.94 -49.04
C ILE A 299 1.11 30.73 -49.20
N ASP A 300 2.16 30.75 -49.99
CA ASP A 300 3.08 29.62 -50.23
C ASP A 300 3.76 29.14 -48.94
N THR A 301 4.20 30.09 -48.09
CA THR A 301 4.80 29.80 -46.80
C THR A 301 3.77 29.20 -45.83
N GLY A 302 2.51 29.68 -45.87
CA GLY A 302 1.39 29.17 -45.07
C GLY A 302 0.98 27.77 -45.46
N GLU A 303 0.88 27.51 -46.80
CA GLU A 303 0.60 26.15 -47.30
C GLU A 303 1.71 25.19 -46.90
N SER A 304 2.97 25.57 -47.06
CA SER A 304 4.14 24.76 -46.63
C SER A 304 4.11 24.49 -45.14
N PHE A 305 3.70 25.46 -44.32
CA PHE A 305 3.54 25.22 -42.88
C PHE A 305 2.38 24.24 -42.55
N ASN A 306 1.26 24.40 -43.25
CA ASN A 306 0.11 23.50 -43.09
C ASN A 306 0.46 22.04 -43.45
N ASP A 307 1.27 21.84 -44.48
CA ASP A 307 1.74 20.50 -44.89
C ASP A 307 2.61 19.87 -43.80
N ILE A 308 3.59 20.58 -43.25
CA ILE A 308 4.46 20.02 -42.21
C ILE A 308 3.73 19.78 -40.89
N ILE A 309 2.72 20.59 -40.55
CA ILE A 309 1.93 20.39 -39.36
C ILE A 309 0.96 19.22 -39.50
N TYR A 310 0.41 19.01 -40.71
CA TYR A 310 -0.40 17.86 -41.02
C TYR A 310 0.43 16.54 -40.93
N ASP A 311 1.63 16.57 -41.47
CA ASP A 311 2.57 15.44 -41.39
C ASP A 311 2.97 15.14 -39.92
N LEU A 312 3.21 16.18 -39.10
CA LEU A 312 3.47 16.07 -37.70
C LEU A 312 2.31 15.38 -36.98
N TRP A 313 1.09 15.91 -37.14
CA TRP A 313 -0.11 15.32 -36.56
C TRP A 313 -0.29 13.84 -36.97
N LYS A 314 -0.18 13.54 -38.25
CA LYS A 314 -0.32 12.20 -38.79
C LYS A 314 0.69 11.23 -38.21
N ASN A 315 1.95 11.66 -38.07
CA ASN A 315 3.02 10.82 -37.55
C ASN A 315 2.82 10.57 -36.05
N LEU A 316 2.51 11.59 -35.25
CA LEU A 316 2.25 11.44 -33.82
C LEU A 316 1.02 10.55 -33.56
N MET A 317 -0.07 10.74 -34.31
CA MET A 317 -1.26 9.89 -34.20
C MET A 317 -0.99 8.46 -34.63
N THR A 318 -0.13 8.23 -35.62
CA THR A 318 0.27 6.89 -36.06
C THR A 318 1.09 6.18 -34.97
N ILE A 319 1.98 6.91 -34.30
CA ILE A 319 2.75 6.36 -33.15
C ILE A 319 1.80 5.96 -32.02
N GLU A 320 0.87 6.84 -31.67
CA GLU A 320 -0.10 6.58 -30.59
C GLU A 320 -1.03 5.40 -30.93
N MET A 321 -1.52 5.31 -32.17
CA MET A 321 -2.36 4.19 -32.59
C MET A 321 -1.63 2.84 -32.52
N ARG A 322 -0.36 2.79 -32.94
CA ARG A 322 0.47 1.58 -32.82
C ARG A 322 0.76 1.20 -31.36
N LEU A 323 0.98 2.21 -30.51
CA LEU A 323 1.15 1.98 -29.08
C LEU A 323 -0.12 1.39 -28.47
N TYR A 324 -1.29 1.98 -28.77
CA TYR A 324 -2.59 1.48 -28.30
C TYR A 324 -2.84 0.02 -28.74
N GLU A 325 -2.63 -0.30 -29.99
CA GLU A 325 -2.77 -1.66 -30.52
C GLU A 325 -1.86 -2.65 -29.77
N ARG A 326 -0.59 -2.30 -29.56
CA ARG A 326 0.38 -3.14 -28.84
C ARG A 326 0.01 -3.33 -27.35
N CYS A 327 -0.44 -2.27 -26.69
CA CYS A 327 -0.94 -2.33 -25.31
C CYS A 327 -2.17 -3.22 -25.22
N GLU A 328 -3.10 -3.10 -26.20
CA GLU A 328 -4.33 -3.90 -26.24
C GLU A 328 -4.04 -5.40 -26.44
N GLU A 329 -3.13 -5.75 -27.36
CA GLU A 329 -2.70 -7.14 -27.55
C GLU A 329 -2.08 -7.71 -26.26
N SER A 330 -1.20 -6.94 -25.60
CA SER A 330 -0.58 -7.35 -24.34
C SER A 330 -1.60 -7.52 -23.23
N ARG A 331 -2.61 -6.63 -23.15
CA ARG A 331 -3.70 -6.67 -22.17
C ARG A 331 -4.60 -7.88 -22.37
N VAL A 332 -4.95 -8.20 -23.62
CA VAL A 332 -5.77 -9.38 -23.94
C VAL A 332 -5.04 -10.66 -23.51
N GLN A 333 -3.76 -10.78 -23.81
CA GLN A 333 -2.97 -11.93 -23.40
C GLN A 333 -2.84 -12.03 -21.87
N PHE A 334 -2.60 -10.91 -21.20
CA PHE A 334 -2.58 -10.84 -19.75
C PHE A 334 -3.91 -11.29 -19.11
N ALA A 335 -5.04 -10.84 -19.66
CA ALA A 335 -6.37 -11.25 -19.19
C ALA A 335 -6.62 -12.75 -19.34
N VAL A 336 -6.16 -13.35 -20.44
CA VAL A 336 -6.23 -14.81 -20.67
C VAL A 336 -5.38 -15.55 -19.64
N ASN A 337 -4.11 -15.15 -19.46
CA ASN A 337 -3.20 -15.76 -18.51
C ASN A 337 -3.76 -15.70 -17.06
N MET A 338 -4.28 -14.53 -16.64
CA MET A 338 -4.89 -14.37 -15.32
C MET A 338 -6.13 -15.25 -15.14
N THR A 339 -6.97 -15.35 -16.18
CA THR A 339 -8.16 -16.21 -16.14
C THR A 339 -7.78 -17.68 -16.01
N GLU A 340 -6.78 -18.15 -16.72
CA GLU A 340 -6.29 -19.52 -16.61
C GLU A 340 -5.72 -19.83 -15.22
N MET A 341 -4.93 -18.90 -14.65
CA MET A 341 -4.34 -19.07 -13.32
C MET A 341 -5.43 -19.14 -12.23
N ILE A 342 -6.43 -18.28 -12.29
CA ILE A 342 -7.55 -18.31 -11.33
C ILE A 342 -8.40 -19.57 -11.55
N THR A 343 -8.67 -19.97 -12.78
CA THR A 343 -9.43 -21.20 -13.06
C THR A 343 -8.75 -22.44 -12.45
N LYS A 344 -7.43 -22.56 -12.60
CA LYS A 344 -6.65 -23.63 -11.96
C LYS A 344 -6.73 -23.60 -10.43
N LEU A 345 -6.62 -22.41 -9.83
CA LEU A 345 -6.78 -22.25 -8.38
C LEU A 345 -8.16 -22.73 -7.92
N LEU A 346 -9.23 -22.33 -8.63
CA LEU A 346 -10.59 -22.71 -8.30
C LEU A 346 -10.85 -24.22 -8.48
N GLU A 347 -10.21 -24.86 -9.45
CA GLU A 347 -10.25 -26.30 -9.64
C GLU A 347 -9.64 -27.05 -8.45
N VAL A 348 -8.42 -26.67 -8.06
CA VAL A 348 -7.73 -27.25 -6.89
C VAL A 348 -8.53 -27.00 -5.60
N SER A 349 -9.14 -25.80 -5.47
CA SER A 349 -10.00 -25.47 -4.34
C SER A 349 -11.22 -26.38 -4.26
N ARG A 350 -11.94 -26.58 -5.36
CA ARG A 350 -13.11 -27.50 -5.42
C ARG A 350 -12.75 -28.92 -4.99
N ASN A 351 -11.60 -29.42 -5.45
CA ASN A 351 -11.13 -30.75 -5.10
C ASN A 351 -10.84 -30.86 -3.59
N ALA A 352 -10.16 -29.85 -3.01
CA ALA A 352 -9.85 -29.84 -1.58
C ALA A 352 -11.12 -29.72 -0.71
N PHE A 353 -12.04 -28.83 -1.08
CA PHE A 353 -13.33 -28.70 -0.37
C PHE A 353 -14.24 -29.91 -0.57
N GLY A 354 -14.19 -30.56 -1.74
CA GLY A 354 -14.83 -31.84 -1.99
C GLY A 354 -14.35 -32.95 -1.05
N ALA A 355 -13.02 -33.08 -0.93
CA ALA A 355 -12.42 -34.02 0.01
C ALA A 355 -12.77 -33.68 1.48
N TRP A 356 -12.85 -32.40 1.84
CA TRP A 356 -13.30 -32.01 3.19
C TRP A 356 -14.73 -32.43 3.47
N ARG A 357 -15.66 -32.28 2.51
CA ARG A 357 -17.06 -32.78 2.64
C ARG A 357 -17.09 -34.29 2.81
N GLU A 358 -16.24 -35.04 2.12
CA GLU A 358 -16.13 -36.51 2.29
C GLU A 358 -15.64 -36.87 3.70
N HIS A 359 -14.63 -36.14 4.21
CA HIS A 359 -14.14 -36.35 5.58
C HIS A 359 -15.22 -36.02 6.62
N GLU A 360 -16.00 -34.94 6.40
CA GLU A 360 -17.13 -34.58 7.26
C GLU A 360 -18.22 -35.69 7.27
N GLY A 361 -18.57 -36.20 6.10
CA GLY A 361 -19.50 -37.33 6.00
C GLY A 361 -18.99 -38.58 6.72
N MET A 362 -17.69 -38.91 6.61
CA MET A 362 -17.09 -40.00 7.34
C MET A 362 -17.05 -39.79 8.86
N TRP A 363 -16.76 -38.55 9.29
CA TRP A 363 -16.82 -38.14 10.69
C TRP A 363 -18.22 -38.34 11.25
N SER A 364 -19.24 -37.82 10.61
CA SER A 364 -20.65 -37.93 11.01
C SER A 364 -21.09 -39.40 11.14
N MET A 365 -20.68 -40.25 10.21
CA MET A 365 -20.98 -41.70 10.26
C MET A 365 -20.29 -42.38 11.46
N ARG A 366 -19.00 -42.13 11.69
CA ARG A 366 -18.25 -42.66 12.83
C ARG A 366 -18.82 -42.19 14.16
N GLN A 367 -19.19 -40.90 14.22
CA GLN A 367 -19.87 -40.31 15.37
C GLN A 367 -21.16 -41.04 15.68
N PHE A 368 -22.01 -41.23 14.67
CA PHE A 368 -23.26 -41.98 14.83
C PHE A 368 -23.04 -43.42 15.31
N GLU A 369 -22.06 -44.14 14.75
CA GLU A 369 -21.73 -45.51 15.17
C GLU A 369 -21.28 -45.58 16.64
N ALA A 370 -20.37 -44.65 17.05
CA ALA A 370 -19.87 -44.60 18.42
C ALA A 370 -20.99 -44.26 19.41
N LEU A 371 -21.83 -43.27 19.10
CA LEU A 371 -22.97 -42.89 19.94
C LEU A 371 -23.99 -44.01 20.04
N SER A 372 -24.25 -44.73 18.95
CA SER A 372 -25.21 -45.85 18.93
C SER A 372 -24.79 -47.01 19.86
N LYS A 373 -23.47 -47.26 20.04
CA LYS A 373 -22.96 -48.25 20.99
C LYS A 373 -23.20 -47.85 22.44
N LEU A 374 -23.30 -46.56 22.72
CA LEU A 374 -23.48 -46.01 24.06
C LEU A 374 -24.97 -45.75 24.40
N LEU A 375 -25.86 -45.86 23.41
CA LEU A 375 -27.27 -45.56 23.55
C LEU A 375 -27.93 -46.41 24.64
N GLY A 376 -28.62 -45.77 25.59
CA GLY A 376 -29.30 -46.44 26.71
C GLY A 376 -28.38 -46.95 27.82
N ASN A 377 -27.06 -46.80 27.72
CA ASN A 377 -26.12 -47.32 28.71
C ASN A 377 -25.81 -46.26 29.79
N LYS A 378 -26.64 -46.28 30.87
CA LYS A 378 -26.54 -45.32 31.98
C LYS A 378 -25.20 -45.39 32.75
N VAL A 379 -24.51 -46.51 32.73
CA VAL A 379 -23.27 -46.71 33.47
C VAL A 379 -22.09 -46.07 32.73
N MET A 380 -22.10 -46.06 31.39
CA MET A 380 -21.04 -45.47 30.57
C MET A 380 -21.17 -43.95 30.42
N LEU A 381 -22.36 -43.39 30.65
CA LEU A 381 -22.62 -41.96 30.58
C LEU A 381 -22.29 -41.21 31.88
N GLY A 382 -22.02 -41.93 32.97
CA GLY A 382 -21.49 -41.44 34.26
C GLY A 382 -21.81 -39.98 34.63
N ASP A 383 -20.81 -39.12 34.47
CA ASP A 383 -20.84 -37.69 34.80
C ASP A 383 -21.23 -36.79 33.61
N ALA A 384 -21.92 -37.32 32.58
CA ALA A 384 -22.33 -36.57 31.42
C ALA A 384 -23.33 -35.44 31.81
N PRO A 385 -23.32 -34.29 31.12
CA PRO A 385 -24.31 -33.23 31.33
C PRO A 385 -25.74 -33.73 31.18
N PRO A 386 -26.72 -33.19 31.96
CA PRO A 386 -28.11 -33.67 31.92
C PRO A 386 -28.71 -33.64 30.49
N GLU A 387 -28.39 -32.63 29.69
CA GLU A 387 -28.86 -32.50 28.33
C GLU A 387 -28.36 -33.63 27.42
N LEU A 388 -27.09 -34.00 27.58
CA LEU A 388 -26.49 -35.11 26.84
C LEU A 388 -27.10 -36.46 27.28
N PHE A 389 -27.44 -36.60 28.56
CA PHE A 389 -28.11 -37.79 29.08
C PHE A 389 -29.50 -37.98 28.43
N GLU A 390 -30.29 -36.93 28.27
CA GLU A 390 -31.58 -36.99 27.60
C GLU A 390 -31.43 -37.44 26.13
N VAL A 391 -30.46 -36.85 25.41
CA VAL A 391 -30.15 -37.23 24.02
C VAL A 391 -29.76 -38.70 23.90
N MET A 392 -28.96 -39.21 24.80
CA MET A 392 -28.47 -40.59 24.78
C MET A 392 -29.49 -41.60 25.28
N MET A 393 -30.66 -41.18 25.77
CA MET A 393 -31.81 -42.04 26.09
C MET A 393 -32.82 -42.11 24.94
N ASP A 394 -32.79 -41.20 23.97
CA ASP A 394 -33.70 -41.15 22.83
C ASP A 394 -32.89 -41.25 21.52
N ARG A 395 -33.11 -42.39 20.81
CA ARG A 395 -32.41 -42.65 19.53
C ARG A 395 -32.77 -41.64 18.44
N ASP A 396 -34.02 -41.24 18.37
CA ASP A 396 -34.47 -40.36 17.31
C ASP A 396 -33.93 -38.95 17.56
N LEU A 397 -33.88 -38.49 18.80
CA LEU A 397 -33.25 -37.24 19.19
C LEU A 397 -31.75 -37.23 18.88
N MET A 398 -31.02 -38.30 19.22
CA MET A 398 -29.59 -38.43 18.91
C MET A 398 -29.36 -38.39 17.39
N MET A 399 -30.15 -39.12 16.59
CA MET A 399 -30.04 -39.12 15.13
C MET A 399 -30.30 -37.72 14.54
N ASN A 400 -31.31 -37.03 15.04
CA ASN A 400 -31.62 -35.68 14.59
C ASN A 400 -30.49 -34.68 14.88
N LEU A 401 -29.87 -34.75 16.07
CA LEU A 401 -28.76 -33.86 16.42
C LEU A 401 -27.51 -34.15 15.56
N VAL A 402 -27.18 -35.42 15.31
CA VAL A 402 -26.07 -35.77 14.41
C VAL A 402 -26.32 -35.26 12.99
N ALA A 403 -27.56 -35.41 12.47
CA ALA A 403 -27.92 -34.94 11.15
C ALA A 403 -27.90 -33.41 11.07
N GLN A 404 -28.37 -32.71 12.11
CA GLN A 404 -28.36 -31.26 12.18
C GLN A 404 -26.94 -30.69 12.26
N SER A 405 -26.08 -31.30 13.06
CA SER A 405 -24.65 -30.96 13.13
C SER A 405 -23.98 -31.12 11.77
N LEU A 406 -24.19 -32.26 11.08
CA LEU A 406 -23.68 -32.46 9.71
C LEU A 406 -24.16 -31.37 8.75
N ASP A 407 -25.45 -31.02 8.77
CA ASP A 407 -26.03 -29.99 7.90
C ASP A 407 -25.41 -28.61 8.17
N ASN A 408 -25.19 -28.26 9.44
CA ASN A 408 -24.53 -27.03 9.85
C ASN A 408 -23.08 -26.98 9.35
N HIS A 409 -22.35 -28.08 9.48
CA HIS A 409 -20.96 -28.18 9.02
C HIS A 409 -20.90 -28.10 7.48
N MET A 410 -21.78 -28.81 6.76
CA MET A 410 -21.81 -28.73 5.30
C MET A 410 -22.06 -27.29 4.80
N ARG A 411 -23.02 -26.58 5.40
CA ARG A 411 -23.25 -25.17 5.09
C ARG A 411 -22.04 -24.27 5.38
N PHE A 412 -21.33 -24.56 6.47
CA PHE A 412 -20.12 -23.83 6.81
C PHE A 412 -19.01 -24.07 5.78
N ILE A 413 -18.80 -25.31 5.35
CA ILE A 413 -17.83 -25.70 4.32
C ILE A 413 -18.18 -25.02 2.99
N ASP A 414 -19.44 -25.09 2.56
CA ASP A 414 -19.91 -24.45 1.31
C ASP A 414 -19.72 -22.95 1.33
N ALA A 415 -20.07 -22.28 2.43
CA ALA A 415 -19.88 -20.84 2.58
C ALA A 415 -18.41 -20.44 2.49
N ARG A 416 -17.48 -21.29 2.96
CA ARG A 416 -16.04 -21.02 2.85
C ARG A 416 -15.50 -21.20 1.45
N GLU A 417 -15.95 -22.22 0.73
CA GLU A 417 -15.63 -22.42 -0.67
C GLU A 417 -16.13 -21.25 -1.52
N ASP A 418 -17.41 -20.89 -1.35
CA ASP A 418 -18.04 -19.78 -2.08
C ASP A 418 -17.31 -18.46 -1.84
N LEU A 419 -16.88 -18.20 -0.60
CA LEU A 419 -16.12 -16.99 -0.25
C LEU A 419 -14.79 -16.95 -1.01
N LEU A 420 -14.03 -18.07 -1.03
CA LEU A 420 -12.77 -18.16 -1.77
C LEU A 420 -12.99 -17.92 -3.26
N MET A 421 -13.97 -18.62 -3.84
CA MET A 421 -14.28 -18.52 -5.27
C MET A 421 -14.70 -17.11 -5.67
N THR A 422 -15.59 -16.50 -4.89
CA THR A 422 -16.08 -15.14 -5.14
C THR A 422 -14.95 -14.13 -5.08
N ARG A 423 -14.10 -14.20 -4.05
CA ARG A 423 -12.97 -13.26 -3.90
C ARG A 423 -11.92 -13.40 -5.00
N ALA A 424 -11.59 -14.63 -5.37
CA ALA A 424 -10.61 -14.89 -6.43
C ALA A 424 -11.10 -14.37 -7.79
N ASN A 425 -12.38 -14.59 -8.12
CA ASN A 425 -12.98 -14.07 -9.36
C ASN A 425 -13.08 -12.54 -9.34
N ALA A 426 -13.59 -11.95 -8.25
CA ALA A 426 -13.71 -10.49 -8.13
C ALA A 426 -12.33 -9.82 -8.27
N TRP A 427 -11.29 -10.35 -7.61
CA TRP A 427 -9.94 -9.84 -7.74
C TRP A 427 -9.43 -9.87 -9.19
N ARG A 428 -9.67 -10.99 -9.93
CA ARG A 428 -9.30 -11.09 -11.34
C ARG A 428 -10.03 -10.05 -12.18
N ASP A 429 -11.34 -9.92 -11.99
CA ASP A 429 -12.19 -9.04 -12.78
C ASP A 429 -11.81 -7.57 -12.54
N ASP A 430 -11.60 -7.17 -11.28
CA ASP A 430 -11.13 -5.83 -10.91
C ASP A 430 -9.75 -5.52 -11.51
N LEU A 431 -8.82 -6.49 -11.46
CA LEU A 431 -7.49 -6.33 -12.04
C LEU A 431 -7.55 -6.14 -13.55
N VAL A 432 -8.28 -7.00 -14.27
CA VAL A 432 -8.39 -6.95 -15.73
C VAL A 432 -9.12 -5.67 -16.16
N GLN A 433 -10.22 -5.32 -15.48
CA GLN A 433 -10.95 -4.09 -15.76
C GLN A 433 -10.08 -2.86 -15.50
N GLY A 434 -9.35 -2.83 -14.39
CA GLY A 434 -8.45 -1.72 -14.05
C GLY A 434 -7.35 -1.49 -15.10
N THR A 435 -6.78 -2.56 -15.68
CA THR A 435 -5.82 -2.42 -16.79
C THR A 435 -6.45 -1.81 -18.04
N ASN A 436 -7.70 -2.18 -18.35
CA ASN A 436 -8.46 -1.63 -19.45
C ASN A 436 -8.75 -0.14 -19.27
N ASP A 437 -9.28 0.24 -18.12
CA ASP A 437 -9.66 1.63 -17.82
C ASP A 437 -8.44 2.56 -17.82
N ASN A 438 -7.31 2.07 -17.31
CA ASN A 438 -6.06 2.81 -17.31
C ASN A 438 -5.56 3.06 -18.74
N GLU A 439 -5.63 2.05 -19.64
CA GLU A 439 -5.19 2.21 -21.02
C GLU A 439 -6.11 3.15 -21.81
N ILE A 440 -7.41 3.04 -21.66
CA ILE A 440 -8.38 3.97 -22.29
C ILE A 440 -8.09 5.40 -21.85
N LYS A 441 -7.86 5.61 -20.55
CA LYS A 441 -7.53 6.93 -20.00
C LYS A 441 -6.22 7.46 -20.56
N ARG A 442 -5.16 6.64 -20.55
CA ARG A 442 -3.85 6.99 -21.08
C ARG A 442 -3.92 7.43 -22.55
N ASN A 443 -4.58 6.61 -23.38
CA ASN A 443 -4.75 6.89 -24.81
C ASN A 443 -5.50 8.21 -25.03
N ARG A 444 -6.60 8.42 -24.32
CA ARG A 444 -7.37 9.68 -24.40
C ARG A 444 -6.53 10.89 -24.01
N ASP A 445 -5.82 10.80 -22.91
CA ASP A 445 -4.98 11.90 -22.41
C ASP A 445 -3.87 12.21 -23.43
N ARG A 446 -3.26 11.19 -24.05
CA ARG A 446 -2.23 11.36 -25.06
C ARG A 446 -2.75 11.99 -26.36
N VAL A 447 -3.93 11.56 -26.83
CA VAL A 447 -4.57 12.17 -28.00
C VAL A 447 -4.87 13.65 -27.76
N LEU A 448 -5.31 14.01 -26.55
CA LEU A 448 -5.53 15.41 -26.17
C LEU A 448 -4.22 16.22 -26.13
N GLU A 449 -3.14 15.64 -25.60
CA GLU A 449 -1.82 16.28 -25.61
C GLU A 449 -1.34 16.58 -27.04
N ILE A 450 -1.48 15.61 -27.96
CA ILE A 450 -1.13 15.78 -29.36
C ILE A 450 -1.98 16.91 -29.96
N TYR A 451 -3.30 16.91 -29.70
CA TYR A 451 -4.20 17.96 -30.18
C TYR A 451 -3.77 19.35 -29.71
N TYR A 452 -3.56 19.53 -28.41
CA TYR A 452 -3.13 20.81 -27.85
C TYR A 452 -1.75 21.25 -28.36
N PHE A 453 -0.83 20.31 -28.56
CA PHE A 453 0.48 20.63 -29.12
C PHE A 453 0.36 21.16 -30.56
N ILE A 454 -0.44 20.52 -31.39
CA ILE A 454 -0.70 20.95 -32.76
C ILE A 454 -1.39 22.32 -32.80
N ASP A 455 -2.38 22.51 -31.93
CA ASP A 455 -3.14 23.75 -31.83
C ASP A 455 -2.24 24.93 -31.43
N ASN A 456 -1.40 24.76 -30.43
CA ASN A 456 -0.40 25.74 -30.04
C ASN A 456 0.55 26.11 -31.21
N GLN A 457 0.97 25.12 -32.01
CA GLN A 457 1.84 25.39 -33.16
C GLN A 457 1.13 26.22 -34.24
N ARG A 458 -0.17 26.00 -34.41
CA ARG A 458 -1.00 26.83 -35.32
C ARG A 458 -1.22 28.24 -34.80
N GLU A 459 -1.48 28.39 -33.49
CA GLU A 459 -1.63 29.69 -32.85
C GLU A 459 -0.33 30.53 -32.98
N GLU A 460 0.83 29.92 -32.67
CA GLU A 460 2.13 30.58 -32.84
C GLU A 460 2.34 31.07 -34.28
N TRP A 461 1.93 30.30 -35.27
CA TRP A 461 2.04 30.69 -36.69
C TRP A 461 1.06 31.81 -37.05
N ALA A 462 -0.18 31.73 -36.58
CA ALA A 462 -1.21 32.78 -36.79
C ALA A 462 -0.80 34.11 -36.15
N ASP A 463 -0.22 34.10 -34.95
CA ASP A 463 0.29 35.29 -34.28
C ASP A 463 1.40 36.00 -35.11
N MET A 464 2.28 35.22 -35.73
CA MET A 464 3.29 35.76 -36.64
C MET A 464 2.64 36.46 -37.87
N GLN A 465 1.58 35.88 -38.43
CA GLN A 465 0.84 36.48 -39.53
C GLN A 465 0.07 37.73 -39.08
N MET A 466 -0.57 37.70 -37.89
CA MET A 466 -1.29 38.87 -37.35
C MET A 466 -0.39 40.07 -37.02
N SER A 467 0.87 39.82 -36.66
CA SER A 467 1.84 40.90 -36.41
C SER A 467 2.05 41.84 -37.62
N MET A 468 1.70 41.40 -38.84
CA MET A 468 1.67 42.23 -40.03
C MET A 468 0.42 43.12 -40.09
N THR A 469 -0.73 42.65 -39.62
CA THR A 469 -2.00 43.38 -39.69
C THR A 469 -2.11 44.49 -38.65
N GLU A 470 -1.51 44.34 -37.48
CA GLU A 470 -1.51 45.35 -36.41
C GLU A 470 -0.72 46.62 -36.79
N THR A 471 0.18 46.52 -37.77
CA THR A 471 0.94 47.66 -38.29
C THR A 471 0.25 48.40 -39.46
N VAL A 472 -0.97 47.98 -39.84
CA VAL A 472 -1.75 48.53 -40.95
C VAL A 472 -2.81 49.50 -40.41
N ASP A 473 -2.97 50.63 -41.10
CA ASP A 473 -4.03 51.65 -40.88
C ASP A 473 -5.42 50.96 -40.91
N PRO A 474 -6.38 51.32 -40.01
CA PRO A 474 -7.69 50.66 -39.89
C PRO A 474 -8.51 50.52 -41.18
N GLU A 475 -8.26 51.35 -42.18
CA GLU A 475 -8.93 51.26 -43.49
C GLU A 475 -8.45 50.11 -44.37
N THR A 476 -7.21 49.65 -44.17
CA THR A 476 -6.63 48.45 -44.89
C THR A 476 -6.92 47.16 -44.20
N ALA A 477 -7.12 47.14 -42.87
CA ALA A 477 -7.49 45.97 -42.09
C ALA A 477 -8.91 45.44 -42.40
N ALA A 478 -9.81 46.36 -42.83
CA ALA A 478 -11.16 45.99 -43.24
C ALA A 478 -11.23 45.22 -44.58
N LEU A 479 -10.18 45.26 -45.38
CA LEU A 479 -10.09 44.55 -46.67
C LEU A 479 -9.52 43.13 -46.53
N LEU A 480 -8.91 42.78 -45.37
CA LEU A 480 -8.30 41.48 -45.09
C LEU A 480 -9.19 40.55 -44.22
N GLY A 481 -10.37 41.04 -43.80
CA GLY A 481 -11.19 40.44 -42.77
C GLY A 481 -12.16 39.33 -43.19
N ASP A 482 -12.35 39.04 -44.47
CA ASP A 482 -13.40 38.10 -44.91
C ASP A 482 -12.94 36.80 -45.60
N ASP A 483 -11.64 36.57 -45.78
CA ASP A 483 -11.12 35.40 -46.52
C ASP A 483 -9.95 34.63 -45.81
N PHE A 484 -9.78 34.77 -44.48
CA PHE A 484 -8.78 33.97 -43.75
C PHE A 484 -9.36 33.18 -42.60
#